data_57abf362ac34d7dbdb1d388f2f5fd04d
#
_entry.id   57abf362ac34d7dbdb1d388f2f5fd04d
#
_cell.length_a   1.000
_cell.length_b   1.000
_cell.length_c   1.000
_cell.angle_alpha   90.00
_cell.angle_beta   90.00
_cell.angle_gamma   90.00
#
_symmetry.space_group_name_H-M   'P 1'
#
loop_
_entity.id
_entity.type
_entity.pdbx_description
1 polymer ?
#
loop_
_entity_poly.entity_id
_entity_poly.type
_entity_poly.pdbx_seq_one_letter_code
_entity_poly.pdbx_strand_id
1 'polypeptide(L)'
;LQSLRLSGLVVSQGNISGMFEPLSGLTSLDVSNWTISDSPNLSGTFAPLSSLSSLNASSWDVSGATSLGGLFSGCAKIESLDLSGWDVSRVCDFSSMFAGDAALASLDLSSWDMESARDLSSMFSGCESLESLDLSGWALSKAENTSAMFSACESLTSPNLSAWRVSGTTNLSELFQGYVASSTPDFSNWVI
;
A
#
# COMPACT_ATOMS: atom_id res chain seq x y z
N LEU A 1 13.23 10.20 -20.63
CA LEU A 1 12.62 8.92 -20.98
C LEU A 1 11.16 8.95 -20.55
N GLN A 2 10.22 8.63 -21.46
CA GLN A 2 8.78 8.62 -21.14
C GLN A 2 8.23 7.19 -20.95
N SER A 3 8.88 6.20 -21.54
CA SER A 3 8.46 4.80 -21.44
C SER A 3 9.66 3.87 -21.22
N LEU A 4 9.48 2.85 -20.38
CA LEU A 4 10.48 1.83 -20.08
C LEU A 4 9.83 0.45 -19.98
N ARG A 5 10.53 -0.58 -20.47
CA ARG A 5 10.10 -1.97 -20.34
C ARG A 5 11.14 -2.79 -19.61
N LEU A 6 10.70 -3.45 -18.54
CA LEU A 6 11.51 -4.32 -17.67
C LEU A 6 10.75 -5.60 -17.32
N SER A 7 9.92 -6.12 -18.24
CA SER A 7 9.12 -7.32 -17.95
C SER A 7 9.98 -8.55 -17.65
N GLY A 8 9.49 -9.42 -16.76
CA GLY A 8 10.12 -10.70 -16.43
C GLY A 8 11.37 -10.60 -15.55
N LEU A 9 11.58 -9.50 -14.85
CA LEU A 9 12.71 -9.35 -13.93
C LEU A 9 12.54 -10.25 -12.71
N VAL A 10 13.59 -10.99 -12.35
CA VAL A 10 13.67 -11.71 -11.07
C VAL A 10 14.47 -10.87 -10.08
N VAL A 11 13.82 -10.45 -9.01
CA VAL A 11 14.44 -9.69 -7.91
C VAL A 11 14.61 -10.65 -6.74
N SER A 12 15.80 -11.23 -6.63
CA SER A 12 16.17 -12.12 -5.55
C SER A 12 17.33 -11.52 -4.78
N GLN A 13 17.14 -11.31 -3.51
CA GLN A 13 18.11 -10.64 -2.62
C GLN A 13 18.56 -9.24 -3.12
N GLY A 14 19.06 -8.43 -2.22
CA GLY A 14 19.61 -7.13 -2.59
C GLY A 14 18.64 -5.98 -2.36
N ASN A 15 18.90 -4.88 -3.05
CA ASN A 15 18.21 -3.61 -2.83
C ASN A 15 17.90 -2.96 -4.19
N ILE A 16 16.63 -2.77 -4.48
CA ILE A 16 16.15 -2.00 -5.64
C ILE A 16 15.43 -0.72 -5.21
N SER A 17 15.53 -0.34 -3.92
CA SER A 17 14.95 0.91 -3.46
C SER A 17 15.49 2.08 -4.30
N GLY A 18 14.57 2.98 -4.72
CA GLY A 18 14.95 4.15 -5.50
C GLY A 18 15.56 3.87 -6.88
N MET A 19 15.48 2.64 -7.43
CA MET A 19 16.11 2.34 -8.73
C MET A 19 15.61 3.22 -9.88
N PHE A 20 14.44 3.83 -9.72
CA PHE A 20 13.85 4.73 -10.70
C PHE A 20 14.03 6.22 -10.37
N GLU A 21 14.80 6.60 -9.32
CA GLU A 21 14.99 8.00 -8.93
C GLU A 21 15.31 8.96 -10.09
N PRO A 22 16.18 8.61 -11.06
CA PRO A 22 16.46 9.52 -12.16
C PRO A 22 15.35 9.61 -13.21
N LEU A 23 14.24 8.88 -13.05
CA LEU A 23 13.20 8.69 -14.06
C LEU A 23 11.84 9.30 -13.68
N SER A 24 11.81 10.34 -12.86
CA SER A 24 10.58 10.99 -12.35
C SER A 24 9.60 11.45 -13.45
N GLY A 25 10.08 11.68 -14.66
CA GLY A 25 9.25 12.01 -15.83
C GLY A 25 8.69 10.80 -16.61
N LEU A 26 8.84 9.58 -16.09
CA LEU A 26 8.32 8.38 -16.73
C LEU A 26 6.80 8.35 -16.64
N THR A 27 6.13 8.17 -17.77
CA THR A 27 4.65 8.11 -17.85
C THR A 27 4.12 6.70 -18.06
N SER A 28 4.96 5.77 -18.52
CA SER A 28 4.61 4.36 -18.74
C SER A 28 5.78 3.46 -18.37
N LEU A 29 5.48 2.43 -17.57
CA LEU A 29 6.44 1.44 -17.12
C LEU A 29 5.82 0.03 -17.18
N ASP A 30 6.48 -0.86 -17.94
CA ASP A 30 6.09 -2.26 -18.01
C ASP A 30 7.02 -3.08 -17.09
N VAL A 31 6.46 -3.56 -16.00
CA VAL A 31 7.11 -4.41 -15.00
C VAL A 31 6.37 -5.74 -14.86
N SER A 32 5.68 -6.16 -15.92
CA SER A 32 4.91 -7.40 -15.91
C SER A 32 5.80 -8.63 -15.63
N ASN A 33 5.20 -9.63 -14.95
CA ASN A 33 5.86 -10.89 -14.60
C ASN A 33 7.14 -10.74 -13.76
N TRP A 34 7.21 -9.73 -12.90
CA TRP A 34 8.28 -9.68 -11.90
C TRP A 34 8.10 -10.78 -10.87
N THR A 35 9.20 -11.39 -10.46
CA THR A 35 9.24 -12.37 -9.36
C THR A 35 10.09 -11.82 -8.24
N ILE A 36 9.51 -11.71 -7.04
CA ILE A 36 10.17 -11.19 -5.84
C ILE A 36 10.44 -12.37 -4.89
N SER A 37 11.69 -12.71 -4.68
CA SER A 37 12.08 -13.81 -3.79
C SER A 37 13.15 -13.39 -2.80
N ASP A 38 13.32 -14.18 -1.71
CA ASP A 38 14.39 -13.98 -0.72
C ASP A 38 14.41 -12.60 -0.05
N SER A 39 13.22 -11.97 0.09
CA SER A 39 13.02 -10.73 0.84
C SER A 39 13.96 -9.57 0.43
N PRO A 40 14.01 -9.16 -0.84
CA PRO A 40 14.79 -8.00 -1.23
C PRO A 40 14.21 -6.73 -0.62
N ASN A 41 15.02 -5.68 -0.53
CA ASN A 41 14.53 -4.36 -0.16
C ASN A 41 13.86 -3.70 -1.37
N LEU A 42 12.54 -3.56 -1.30
CA LEU A 42 11.70 -2.92 -2.33
C LEU A 42 11.29 -1.49 -1.93
N SER A 43 11.72 -0.99 -0.77
CA SER A 43 11.25 0.27 -0.22
C SER A 43 11.38 1.41 -1.21
N GLY A 44 10.27 2.13 -1.45
CA GLY A 44 10.25 3.29 -2.33
C GLY A 44 10.66 3.02 -3.77
N THR A 45 10.60 1.79 -4.27
CA THR A 45 11.05 1.47 -5.63
C THR A 45 10.38 2.35 -6.67
N PHE A 46 9.07 2.60 -6.56
CA PHE A 46 8.32 3.42 -7.53
C PHE A 46 8.03 4.84 -7.01
N ALA A 47 8.41 5.18 -5.79
CA ALA A 47 8.16 6.49 -5.18
C ALA A 47 8.57 7.70 -6.06
N PRO A 48 9.66 7.66 -6.83
CA PRO A 48 10.05 8.77 -7.69
C PRO A 48 9.14 9.00 -8.90
N LEU A 49 8.22 8.07 -9.20
CA LEU A 49 7.48 8.04 -10.47
C LEU A 49 6.16 8.83 -10.41
N SER A 50 6.20 10.05 -9.89
CA SER A 50 5.03 10.93 -9.74
C SER A 50 4.29 11.29 -11.04
N SER A 51 4.88 11.03 -12.20
CA SER A 51 4.27 11.22 -13.51
C SER A 51 3.64 9.94 -14.10
N LEU A 52 3.86 8.79 -13.46
CA LEU A 52 3.35 7.50 -13.93
C LEU A 52 1.82 7.45 -13.79
N SER A 53 1.13 7.24 -14.89
CA SER A 53 -0.35 7.20 -14.91
C SER A 53 -0.92 5.78 -14.94
N SER A 54 -0.09 4.78 -15.18
CA SER A 54 -0.51 3.38 -15.15
C SER A 54 0.66 2.45 -14.85
N LEU A 55 0.39 1.42 -14.06
CA LEU A 55 1.35 0.37 -13.73
C LEU A 55 0.61 -0.96 -13.70
N ASN A 56 1.10 -1.96 -14.43
CA ASN A 56 0.59 -3.32 -14.35
C ASN A 56 1.48 -4.16 -13.43
N ALA A 57 0.99 -4.43 -12.23
CA ALA A 57 1.65 -5.25 -11.22
C ALA A 57 0.87 -6.55 -10.91
N SER A 58 -0.24 -6.81 -11.59
CA SER A 58 -1.17 -7.91 -11.27
C SER A 58 -0.55 -9.31 -11.36
N SER A 59 0.48 -9.47 -12.19
CA SER A 59 1.16 -10.76 -12.40
C SER A 59 2.43 -10.92 -11.55
N TRP A 60 2.68 -10.04 -10.56
CA TRP A 60 3.86 -10.17 -9.72
C TRP A 60 3.69 -11.30 -8.71
N ASP A 61 4.74 -12.09 -8.55
CA ASP A 61 4.90 -13.00 -7.42
C ASP A 61 5.67 -12.27 -6.31
N VAL A 62 4.95 -11.83 -5.27
CA VAL A 62 5.50 -11.15 -4.09
C VAL A 62 5.57 -12.05 -2.86
N SER A 63 5.29 -13.33 -2.99
CA SER A 63 5.24 -14.29 -1.86
C SER A 63 6.56 -14.40 -1.07
N GLY A 64 7.68 -13.98 -1.67
CA GLY A 64 8.98 -13.87 -1.01
C GLY A 64 9.21 -12.58 -0.24
N ALA A 65 8.34 -11.56 -0.37
CA ALA A 65 8.55 -10.27 0.28
C ALA A 65 8.21 -10.29 1.77
N THR A 66 8.97 -9.56 2.58
CA THR A 66 8.68 -9.32 4.00
C THR A 66 8.41 -7.84 4.31
N SER A 67 8.77 -6.93 3.38
CA SER A 67 8.44 -5.50 3.43
C SER A 67 8.04 -5.00 2.04
N LEU A 68 6.97 -4.22 2.00
CA LEU A 68 6.49 -3.45 0.84
C LEU A 68 6.41 -1.96 1.20
N GLY A 69 7.14 -1.54 2.25
CA GLY A 69 7.13 -0.17 2.75
C GLY A 69 7.45 0.86 1.66
N GLY A 70 6.59 1.86 1.50
CA GLY A 70 6.74 2.93 0.53
C GLY A 70 6.78 2.52 -0.94
N LEU A 71 6.45 1.28 -1.29
CA LEU A 71 6.66 0.72 -2.64
C LEU A 71 6.12 1.62 -3.76
N PHE A 72 4.90 2.15 -3.62
CA PHE A 72 4.24 3.03 -4.59
C PHE A 72 4.15 4.49 -4.10
N SER A 73 4.70 4.80 -2.93
CA SER A 73 4.53 6.12 -2.31
C SER A 73 4.79 7.27 -3.28
N GLY A 74 3.83 8.18 -3.42
CA GLY A 74 3.94 9.34 -4.30
C GLY A 74 3.71 9.08 -5.78
N CYS A 75 3.16 7.92 -6.17
CA CYS A 75 2.68 7.66 -7.52
C CYS A 75 1.37 8.44 -7.78
N ALA A 76 1.43 9.76 -7.65
CA ALA A 76 0.29 10.66 -7.51
C ALA A 76 -0.68 10.70 -8.71
N LYS A 77 -0.35 10.07 -9.84
CA LYS A 77 -1.20 10.02 -11.04
C LYS A 77 -1.74 8.63 -11.38
N ILE A 78 -1.41 7.61 -10.60
CA ILE A 78 -2.00 6.27 -10.75
C ILE A 78 -3.43 6.32 -10.20
N GLU A 79 -4.41 6.06 -11.06
CA GLU A 79 -5.84 6.06 -10.68
C GLU A 79 -6.32 4.70 -10.14
N SER A 80 -5.67 3.61 -10.55
CA SER A 80 -5.99 2.25 -10.12
C SER A 80 -4.79 1.33 -10.19
N LEU A 81 -4.75 0.35 -9.27
CA LEU A 81 -3.77 -0.74 -9.23
C LEU A 81 -4.52 -2.06 -9.05
N ASP A 82 -4.20 -3.07 -9.85
CA ASP A 82 -4.66 -4.44 -9.61
C ASP A 82 -3.59 -5.22 -8.86
N LEU A 83 -3.86 -5.50 -7.59
CA LEU A 83 -2.98 -6.22 -6.67
C LEU A 83 -3.69 -7.47 -6.09
N SER A 84 -4.81 -7.87 -6.68
CA SER A 84 -5.68 -8.94 -6.18
C SER A 84 -5.01 -10.32 -6.17
N GLY A 85 -3.99 -10.52 -7.03
CA GLY A 85 -3.22 -11.75 -7.11
C GLY A 85 -2.02 -11.85 -6.15
N TRP A 86 -1.78 -10.82 -5.32
CA TRP A 86 -0.60 -10.79 -4.46
C TRP A 86 -0.76 -11.65 -3.21
N ASP A 87 0.19 -12.57 -2.99
CA ASP A 87 0.36 -13.25 -1.71
C ASP A 87 1.25 -12.41 -0.78
N VAL A 88 0.61 -11.70 0.15
CA VAL A 88 1.27 -10.83 1.13
C VAL A 88 1.37 -11.45 2.52
N SER A 89 1.05 -12.74 2.68
CA SER A 89 0.95 -13.44 3.97
C SER A 89 2.23 -13.38 4.82
N ARG A 90 3.38 -13.14 4.20
CA ARG A 90 4.69 -12.99 4.88
C ARG A 90 5.12 -11.55 5.13
N VAL A 91 4.39 -10.57 4.59
CA VAL A 91 4.76 -9.17 4.70
C VAL A 91 4.43 -8.64 6.10
N CYS A 92 5.43 -8.06 6.74
CA CYS A 92 5.32 -7.46 8.08
C CYS A 92 5.22 -5.94 8.03
N ASP A 93 5.76 -5.31 6.98
CA ASP A 93 5.87 -3.87 6.85
C ASP A 93 5.19 -3.38 5.56
N PHE A 94 4.12 -2.62 5.75
CA PHE A 94 3.35 -1.93 4.71
C PHE A 94 3.41 -0.40 4.89
N SER A 95 4.32 0.09 5.71
CA SER A 95 4.39 1.52 6.04
C SER A 95 4.48 2.38 4.79
N SER A 96 3.63 3.40 4.70
CA SER A 96 3.58 4.36 3.58
C SER A 96 3.43 3.74 2.17
N MET A 97 2.95 2.49 2.03
CA MET A 97 2.96 1.77 0.74
C MET A 97 2.29 2.54 -0.39
N PHE A 98 1.20 3.26 -0.11
CA PHE A 98 0.44 4.09 -1.06
C PHE A 98 0.40 5.57 -0.62
N ALA A 99 1.28 5.99 0.27
CA ALA A 99 1.24 7.35 0.81
C ALA A 99 1.43 8.40 -0.30
N GLY A 100 0.49 9.34 -0.40
CA GLY A 100 0.53 10.40 -1.42
C GLY A 100 0.10 9.98 -2.82
N ASP A 101 -0.56 8.84 -2.97
CA ASP A 101 -1.14 8.39 -4.24
C ASP A 101 -2.49 9.09 -4.45
N ALA A 102 -2.41 10.41 -4.67
CA ALA A 102 -3.55 11.33 -4.61
C ALA A 102 -4.66 11.03 -5.63
N ALA A 103 -4.34 10.47 -6.80
CA ALA A 103 -5.32 10.11 -7.81
C ALA A 103 -5.91 8.69 -7.66
N LEU A 104 -5.41 7.88 -6.72
CA LEU A 104 -5.88 6.51 -6.51
C LEU A 104 -7.32 6.52 -6.01
N ALA A 105 -8.27 6.14 -6.88
CA ALA A 105 -9.70 6.25 -6.59
C ALA A 105 -10.29 4.97 -5.97
N SER A 106 -9.74 3.81 -6.32
CA SER A 106 -10.17 2.53 -5.80
C SER A 106 -9.03 1.53 -5.70
N LEU A 107 -9.12 0.64 -4.71
CA LEU A 107 -8.15 -0.42 -4.49
C LEU A 107 -8.84 -1.62 -3.84
N ASP A 108 -8.74 -2.80 -4.47
CA ASP A 108 -9.26 -4.04 -3.90
C ASP A 108 -8.14 -4.83 -3.23
N LEU A 109 -8.17 -4.88 -1.91
CA LEU A 109 -7.23 -5.60 -1.05
C LEU A 109 -7.95 -6.67 -0.21
N SER A 110 -9.18 -7.01 -0.57
CA SER A 110 -10.03 -7.94 0.20
C SER A 110 -9.44 -9.35 0.30
N SER A 111 -8.61 -9.75 -0.67
CA SER A 111 -7.93 -11.05 -0.70
C SER A 111 -6.65 -11.11 0.15
N TRP A 112 -6.17 -9.99 0.70
CA TRP A 112 -4.89 -9.94 1.40
C TRP A 112 -4.96 -10.58 2.78
N ASP A 113 -4.08 -11.55 3.03
CA ASP A 113 -3.85 -12.09 4.37
C ASP A 113 -2.89 -11.18 5.15
N MET A 114 -3.45 -10.44 6.11
CA MET A 114 -2.73 -9.46 6.92
C MET A 114 -2.31 -9.97 8.30
N GLU A 115 -2.36 -11.28 8.55
CA GLU A 115 -2.00 -11.85 9.87
C GLU A 115 -0.56 -11.56 10.30
N SER A 116 0.37 -11.37 9.35
CA SER A 116 1.77 -11.06 9.66
C SER A 116 2.06 -9.57 9.77
N ALA A 117 1.12 -8.70 9.39
CA ALA A 117 1.32 -7.26 9.36
C ALA A 117 1.59 -6.68 10.75
N ARG A 118 2.64 -5.85 10.87
CA ARG A 118 3.05 -5.15 12.10
C ARG A 118 3.01 -3.64 11.92
N ASP A 119 3.60 -3.13 10.84
CA ASP A 119 3.62 -1.70 10.56
C ASP A 119 2.79 -1.38 9.31
N LEU A 120 1.73 -0.61 9.52
CA LEU A 120 0.83 -0.07 8.49
C LEU A 120 0.78 1.46 8.58
N SER A 121 1.76 2.08 9.25
CA SER A 121 1.77 3.53 9.44
C SER A 121 1.74 4.26 8.12
N SER A 122 0.87 5.26 8.01
CA SER A 122 0.70 6.10 6.82
C SER A 122 0.39 5.34 5.52
N MET A 123 -0.07 4.06 5.58
CA MET A 123 -0.20 3.21 4.39
C MET A 123 -1.01 3.86 3.27
N PHE A 124 -2.08 4.59 3.59
CA PHE A 124 -2.94 5.32 2.65
C PHE A 124 -2.92 6.84 2.88
N SER A 125 -1.98 7.36 3.67
CA SER A 125 -1.93 8.77 3.99
C SER A 125 -1.84 9.63 2.73
N GLY A 126 -2.76 10.62 2.57
CA GLY A 126 -2.78 11.47 1.38
C GLY A 126 -3.35 10.82 0.11
N CYS A 127 -4.05 9.68 0.23
CA CYS A 127 -4.85 9.13 -0.87
C CYS A 127 -6.15 9.93 -1.00
N GLU A 128 -6.05 11.16 -1.50
CA GLU A 128 -7.13 12.16 -1.48
C GLU A 128 -8.37 11.73 -2.26
N SER A 129 -8.20 10.97 -3.37
CA SER A 129 -9.29 10.51 -4.24
C SER A 129 -9.84 9.14 -3.87
N LEU A 130 -9.30 8.45 -2.86
CA LEU A 130 -9.74 7.10 -2.49
C LEU A 130 -11.14 7.15 -1.87
N GLU A 131 -12.15 6.66 -2.59
CA GLU A 131 -13.56 6.75 -2.20
C GLU A 131 -14.00 5.59 -1.32
N SER A 132 -13.51 4.39 -1.60
CA SER A 132 -13.90 3.17 -0.90
C SER A 132 -12.72 2.22 -0.74
N LEU A 133 -12.71 1.52 0.41
CA LEU A 133 -11.69 0.53 0.73
C LEU A 133 -12.32 -0.57 1.58
N ASP A 134 -12.37 -1.79 1.05
CA ASP A 134 -12.86 -2.94 1.82
C ASP A 134 -11.71 -3.61 2.57
N LEU A 135 -11.71 -3.47 3.88
CA LEU A 135 -10.74 -4.05 4.80
C LEU A 135 -11.39 -5.10 5.72
N SER A 136 -12.58 -5.58 5.36
CA SER A 136 -13.37 -6.51 6.19
C SER A 136 -12.67 -7.86 6.43
N GLY A 137 -11.73 -8.24 5.57
CA GLY A 137 -10.89 -9.44 5.73
C GLY A 137 -9.65 -9.25 6.62
N TRP A 138 -9.34 -8.02 7.05
CA TRP A 138 -8.08 -7.73 7.73
C TRP A 138 -8.15 -7.97 9.24
N ALA A 139 -7.63 -9.10 9.69
CA ALA A 139 -7.51 -9.41 11.13
C ALA A 139 -6.14 -8.93 11.66
N LEU A 140 -6.01 -7.65 11.99
CA LEU A 140 -4.75 -7.00 12.38
C LEU A 140 -4.31 -7.34 13.81
N SER A 141 -4.33 -8.61 14.21
CA SER A 141 -4.04 -9.05 15.59
C SER A 141 -2.59 -8.84 16.03
N LYS A 142 -1.67 -8.67 15.09
CA LYS A 142 -0.24 -8.43 15.34
C LYS A 142 0.21 -7.01 15.00
N ALA A 143 -0.72 -6.14 14.61
CA ALA A 143 -0.38 -4.78 14.25
C ALA A 143 0.14 -3.99 15.47
N GLU A 144 1.31 -3.42 15.32
CA GLU A 144 1.99 -2.61 16.33
C GLU A 144 1.84 -1.11 16.02
N ASN A 145 1.70 -0.76 14.75
CA ASN A 145 1.63 0.63 14.31
C ASN A 145 0.67 0.79 13.12
N THR A 146 -0.39 1.56 13.31
CA THR A 146 -1.33 2.00 12.28
C THR A 146 -1.45 3.53 12.26
N SER A 147 -0.47 4.24 12.83
CA SER A 147 -0.51 5.70 12.94
C SER A 147 -0.65 6.36 11.57
N ALA A 148 -1.46 7.41 11.48
CA ALA A 148 -1.72 8.18 10.29
C ALA A 148 -2.16 7.37 9.05
N MET A 149 -2.65 6.12 9.22
CA MET A 149 -2.92 5.22 8.10
C MET A 149 -3.90 5.79 7.09
N PHE A 150 -4.92 6.51 7.54
CA PHE A 150 -5.93 7.19 6.70
C PHE A 150 -5.84 8.72 6.81
N SER A 151 -4.70 9.26 7.23
CA SER A 151 -4.51 10.70 7.32
C SER A 151 -4.70 11.34 5.95
N ALA A 152 -5.49 12.44 5.89
CA ALA A 152 -5.79 13.16 4.65
C ALA A 152 -6.40 12.30 3.51
N CYS A 153 -7.14 11.24 3.84
CA CYS A 153 -8.00 10.52 2.90
C CYS A 153 -9.35 11.25 2.79
N GLU A 154 -9.37 12.37 2.05
CA GLU A 154 -10.48 13.31 2.07
C GLU A 154 -11.78 12.75 1.46
N SER A 155 -11.66 11.87 0.47
CA SER A 155 -12.81 11.24 -0.23
C SER A 155 -13.28 9.92 0.38
N LEU A 156 -12.52 9.33 1.32
CA LEU A 156 -12.82 8.02 1.87
C LEU A 156 -14.08 8.07 2.74
N THR A 157 -15.14 7.38 2.31
CA THR A 157 -16.46 7.54 2.93
C THR A 157 -16.64 6.74 4.21
N SER A 158 -16.17 5.51 4.27
CA SER A 158 -16.26 4.67 5.48
C SER A 158 -15.45 3.38 5.31
N PRO A 159 -14.24 3.29 5.81
CA PRO A 159 -13.51 2.01 5.80
C PRO A 159 -14.22 1.03 6.73
N ASN A 160 -14.43 -0.20 6.26
CA ASN A 160 -14.99 -1.27 7.10
C ASN A 160 -13.87 -1.86 7.97
N LEU A 161 -13.85 -1.47 9.24
CA LEU A 161 -12.85 -1.89 10.23
C LEU A 161 -13.38 -2.94 11.21
N SER A 162 -14.55 -3.52 10.94
CA SER A 162 -15.24 -4.42 11.86
C SER A 162 -14.45 -5.71 12.18
N ALA A 163 -13.56 -6.15 11.30
CA ALA A 163 -12.71 -7.32 11.53
C ALA A 163 -11.42 -7.00 12.30
N TRP A 164 -11.08 -5.72 12.46
CA TRP A 164 -9.82 -5.34 13.11
C TRP A 164 -9.81 -5.75 14.58
N ARG A 165 -8.70 -6.32 15.00
CA ARG A 165 -8.43 -6.79 16.36
C ARG A 165 -7.24 -6.04 16.95
N VAL A 166 -7.31 -4.72 16.95
CA VAL A 166 -6.23 -3.91 17.53
C VAL A 166 -6.14 -4.12 19.04
N SER A 167 -4.92 -4.20 19.54
CA SER A 167 -4.63 -4.34 20.96
C SER A 167 -4.23 -3.00 21.57
N GLY A 168 -4.26 -2.88 22.88
CA GLY A 168 -3.83 -1.68 23.61
C GLY A 168 -2.35 -1.29 23.40
N THR A 169 -1.56 -2.10 22.71
CA THR A 169 -0.18 -1.79 22.29
C THR A 169 -0.07 -1.23 20.89
N THR A 170 -1.17 -1.23 20.13
CA THR A 170 -1.18 -0.70 18.75
C THR A 170 -1.13 0.82 18.79
N ASN A 171 -0.17 1.42 18.08
CA ASN A 171 -0.15 2.87 17.89
C ASN A 171 -1.22 3.30 16.90
N LEU A 172 -2.21 4.07 17.38
CA LEU A 172 -3.36 4.57 16.62
C LEU A 172 -3.29 6.09 16.41
N SER A 173 -2.16 6.75 16.73
CA SER A 173 -2.05 8.20 16.63
C SER A 173 -2.34 8.69 15.21
N GLU A 174 -3.09 9.78 15.09
CA GLU A 174 -3.40 10.43 13.81
C GLU A 174 -4.10 9.53 12.77
N LEU A 175 -4.61 8.35 13.17
CA LEU A 175 -5.18 7.33 12.27
C LEU A 175 -6.15 7.92 11.24
N PHE A 176 -6.95 8.90 11.64
CA PHE A 176 -7.93 9.60 10.81
C PHE A 176 -7.71 11.12 10.79
N GLN A 177 -6.47 11.59 10.93
CA GLN A 177 -6.18 13.01 10.87
C GLN A 177 -6.57 13.61 9.51
N GLY A 178 -7.42 14.65 9.50
CA GLY A 178 -7.90 15.24 8.25
C GLY A 178 -8.95 14.42 7.49
N TYR A 179 -9.47 13.35 8.10
CA TYR A 179 -10.56 12.56 7.56
C TYR A 179 -11.90 13.33 7.69
N VAL A 180 -12.66 13.47 6.61
CA VAL A 180 -13.83 14.34 6.53
C VAL A 180 -15.12 13.57 6.22
N ALA A 181 -15.17 12.26 6.51
CA ALA A 181 -16.31 11.44 6.15
C ALA A 181 -17.62 11.82 6.86
N SER A 182 -18.72 11.55 6.16
CA SER A 182 -20.08 11.72 6.69
C SER A 182 -20.54 10.63 7.64
N SER A 183 -19.78 9.53 7.79
CA SER A 183 -20.07 8.41 8.69
C SER A 183 -18.85 8.04 9.53
N THR A 184 -19.10 7.64 10.78
CA THR A 184 -18.04 7.16 11.67
C THR A 184 -17.71 5.69 11.37
N PRO A 185 -16.42 5.31 11.27
CA PRO A 185 -16.02 3.91 11.21
C PRO A 185 -16.52 3.11 12.42
N ASP A 186 -16.78 1.82 12.22
CA ASP A 186 -17.19 0.92 13.30
C ASP A 186 -15.98 0.41 14.09
N PHE A 187 -15.88 0.80 15.36
CA PHE A 187 -14.84 0.40 16.29
C PHE A 187 -15.31 -0.63 17.33
N SER A 188 -16.49 -1.23 17.15
CA SER A 188 -17.14 -2.05 18.17
C SER A 188 -16.32 -3.28 18.62
N ASN A 189 -15.40 -3.75 17.78
CA ASN A 189 -14.54 -4.92 18.07
C ASN A 189 -13.14 -4.56 18.55
N TRP A 190 -12.85 -3.28 18.77
CA TRP A 190 -11.53 -2.85 19.21
C TRP A 190 -11.39 -3.02 20.73
N VAL A 191 -10.26 -3.55 21.15
CA VAL A 191 -9.84 -3.66 22.56
C VAL A 191 -8.69 -2.69 22.77
N ILE A 192 -9.01 -1.52 23.30
CA ILE A 192 -8.06 -0.42 23.54
C ILE A 192 -7.71 -0.39 25.03
#